data_da9a8380d9648630eda9fb4dd3850abf
#
_entry.id   da9a8380d9648630eda9fb4dd3850abf
#
_cell.length_a   1.000
_cell.length_b   1.000
_cell.length_c   1.000
_cell.angle_alpha   90.00
_cell.angle_beta   90.00
_cell.angle_gamma   90.00
#
_symmetry.space_group_name_H-M   'P 1'
#
loop_
_entity.id
_entity.type
_entity.pdbx_description
1 polymer ?
#
loop_
_entity_poly.entity_id
_entity_poly.type
_entity_poly.pdbx_seq_one_letter_code
_entity_poly.pdbx_strand_id
1 'polypeptide(L)'
;MPIVNAKPDAELFSDLDSTVAWAKSQGGDTSRLGIIGFCRGGRNVLEYAAHNKSLKAAVAFYGFPVDPEAQKALWPKSPIERVPEINAAVLGLYGEADQGIPVSQVEMLKSALKGAGKTFEIKTYPGAPHGFHADYRASYRKEAAEDAWNQATAWFKKYGVLT
;
A
#
# COMPACT_ATOMS: atom_id res chain seq x y z
N MET A 1 -18.27 -7.70 1.90
CA MET A 1 -17.85 -6.63 2.84
C MET A 1 -18.48 -5.28 2.48
N PRO A 2 -19.79 -5.07 2.77
CA PRO A 2 -20.48 -3.86 2.29
C PRO A 2 -19.92 -2.57 2.90
N ILE A 3 -19.69 -2.55 4.22
CA ILE A 3 -19.25 -1.36 4.97
C ILE A 3 -17.89 -0.85 4.45
N VAL A 4 -16.93 -1.74 4.29
CA VAL A 4 -15.57 -1.36 3.86
C VAL A 4 -15.58 -0.82 2.43
N ASN A 5 -16.39 -1.40 1.53
CA ASN A 5 -16.47 -0.95 0.14
C ASN A 5 -17.27 0.34 -0.04
N ALA A 6 -18.08 0.72 0.95
CA ALA A 6 -18.85 1.96 0.94
C ALA A 6 -18.14 3.15 1.61
N LYS A 7 -16.91 2.95 2.13
CA LYS A 7 -16.20 4.01 2.84
C LYS A 7 -15.48 4.95 1.85
N PRO A 8 -15.82 6.25 1.85
CA PRO A 8 -15.11 7.26 1.05
C PRO A 8 -13.65 7.43 1.51
N ASP A 9 -12.77 7.84 0.61
CA ASP A 9 -11.36 8.11 0.94
C ASP A 9 -11.22 9.22 2.01
N ALA A 10 -12.05 10.24 1.99
CA ALA A 10 -12.02 11.30 3.00
C ALA A 10 -12.27 10.78 4.43
N GLU A 11 -13.19 9.83 4.59
CA GLU A 11 -13.44 9.19 5.89
C GLU A 11 -12.28 8.27 6.29
N LEU A 12 -11.72 7.53 5.32
CA LEU A 12 -10.53 6.70 5.56
C LEU A 12 -9.37 7.56 6.09
N PHE A 13 -9.10 8.70 5.47
CA PHE A 13 -8.03 9.60 5.91
C PHE A 13 -8.29 10.13 7.31
N SER A 14 -9.51 10.55 7.61
CA SER A 14 -9.90 11.02 8.94
C SER A 14 -9.70 9.95 10.02
N ASP A 15 -10.06 8.71 9.74
CA ASP A 15 -9.87 7.59 10.67
C ASP A 15 -8.38 7.30 10.92
N LEU A 16 -7.58 7.30 9.85
CA LEU A 16 -6.14 7.05 9.97
C LEU A 16 -5.42 8.21 10.68
N ASP A 17 -5.79 9.46 10.39
CA ASP A 17 -5.26 10.62 11.10
C ASP A 17 -5.62 10.59 12.61
N SER A 18 -6.86 10.21 12.92
CA SER A 18 -7.32 10.02 14.30
C SER A 18 -6.54 8.90 15.01
N THR A 19 -6.26 7.81 14.27
CA THR A 19 -5.44 6.70 14.79
C THR A 19 -4.01 7.13 15.11
N VAL A 20 -3.40 7.94 14.22
CA VAL A 20 -2.06 8.50 14.45
C VAL A 20 -2.06 9.44 15.66
N ALA A 21 -3.07 10.32 15.78
CA ALA A 21 -3.22 11.21 16.92
C ALA A 21 -3.41 10.44 18.23
N TRP A 22 -4.22 9.39 18.22
CA TRP A 22 -4.39 8.51 19.36
C TRP A 22 -3.08 7.80 19.74
N ALA A 23 -2.38 7.21 18.78
CA ALA A 23 -1.09 6.55 19.03
C ALA A 23 -0.08 7.52 19.69
N LYS A 24 -0.02 8.76 19.20
CA LYS A 24 0.81 9.81 19.81
C LYS A 24 0.40 10.09 21.26
N SER A 25 -0.89 10.16 21.54
CA SER A 25 -1.40 10.39 22.91
C SER A 25 -1.08 9.24 23.88
N GLN A 26 -0.84 8.03 23.34
CA GLN A 26 -0.42 6.85 24.09
C GLN A 26 1.12 6.69 24.18
N GLY A 27 1.88 7.72 23.79
CA GLY A 27 3.34 7.71 23.84
C GLY A 27 4.01 7.10 22.61
N GLY A 28 3.27 6.85 21.54
CA GLY A 28 3.83 6.36 20.27
C GLY A 28 4.71 7.43 19.59
N ASP A 29 5.85 7.00 19.05
CA ASP A 29 6.76 7.87 18.31
C ASP A 29 6.27 8.06 16.87
N THR A 30 5.50 9.11 16.64
CA THR A 30 4.98 9.45 15.31
C THR A 30 6.03 10.05 14.36
N SER A 31 7.26 10.30 14.82
CA SER A 31 8.37 10.67 13.94
C SER A 31 8.89 9.47 13.14
N ARG A 32 8.51 8.26 13.54
CA ARG A 32 8.88 6.97 12.93
C ARG A 32 7.65 6.27 12.31
N LEU A 33 6.72 7.03 11.78
CA LEU A 33 5.46 6.53 11.25
C LEU A 33 5.67 5.75 9.94
N GLY A 34 5.18 4.52 9.91
CA GLY A 34 5.07 3.67 8.72
C GLY A 34 3.66 3.13 8.55
N ILE A 35 3.31 2.69 7.36
CA ILE A 35 2.03 2.05 7.06
C ILE A 35 2.24 0.80 6.21
N ILE A 36 1.49 -0.27 6.53
CA ILE A 36 1.45 -1.52 5.78
C ILE A 36 -0.01 -1.93 5.56
N GLY A 37 -0.29 -2.52 4.40
CA GLY A 37 -1.62 -3.00 4.10
C GLY A 37 -1.66 -4.02 2.97
N PHE A 38 -2.75 -4.79 2.94
CA PHE A 38 -2.95 -5.95 2.07
C PHE A 38 -4.22 -5.78 1.24
N CYS A 39 -4.20 -6.15 -0.03
CA CYS A 39 -5.36 -6.07 -0.92
C CYS A 39 -5.92 -4.63 -0.97
N ARG A 40 -7.17 -4.42 -0.58
CA ARG A 40 -7.72 -3.08 -0.40
C ARG A 40 -6.90 -2.24 0.59
N GLY A 41 -6.39 -2.86 1.67
CA GLY A 41 -5.47 -2.18 2.59
C GLY A 41 -4.19 -1.72 1.90
N GLY A 42 -3.68 -2.46 0.91
CA GLY A 42 -2.56 -2.04 0.08
C GLY A 42 -2.89 -0.83 -0.80
N ARG A 43 -4.11 -0.76 -1.36
CA ARG A 43 -4.61 0.46 -2.02
C ARG A 43 -4.65 1.65 -1.04
N ASN A 44 -5.20 1.43 0.16
CA ASN A 44 -5.30 2.45 1.19
C ASN A 44 -3.93 2.97 1.65
N VAL A 45 -2.91 2.11 1.65
CA VAL A 45 -1.51 2.50 1.90
C VAL A 45 -1.03 3.54 0.90
N LEU A 46 -1.25 3.31 -0.40
CA LEU A 46 -0.85 4.24 -1.45
C LEU A 46 -1.58 5.59 -1.33
N GLU A 47 -2.89 5.54 -1.04
CA GLU A 47 -3.72 6.71 -0.83
C GLU A 47 -3.28 7.52 0.40
N TYR A 48 -3.03 6.84 1.52
CA TYR A 48 -2.61 7.52 2.74
C TYR A 48 -1.17 8.04 2.64
N ALA A 49 -0.30 7.39 1.88
CA ALA A 49 1.04 7.89 1.58
C ALA A 49 1.01 9.21 0.77
N ALA A 50 -0.01 9.39 -0.07
CA ALA A 50 -0.25 10.66 -0.75
C ALA A 50 -0.88 11.72 0.18
N HIS A 51 -1.66 11.31 1.18
CA HIS A 51 -2.32 12.20 2.14
C HIS A 51 -1.37 12.65 3.27
N ASN A 52 -0.78 11.71 4.00
CA ASN A 52 0.03 12.00 5.19
C ASN A 52 1.50 12.22 4.84
N LYS A 53 1.94 13.48 4.93
CA LYS A 53 3.31 13.89 4.58
C LYS A 53 4.38 13.50 5.63
N SER A 54 3.95 13.02 6.81
CA SER A 54 4.85 12.60 7.89
C SER A 54 5.27 11.12 7.79
N LEU A 55 4.64 10.33 6.91
CA LEU A 55 5.01 8.94 6.69
C LEU A 55 6.45 8.82 6.19
N LYS A 56 7.22 7.94 6.83
CA LYS A 56 8.58 7.59 6.41
C LYS A 56 8.58 6.51 5.33
N ALA A 57 7.77 5.46 5.54
CA ALA A 57 7.68 4.32 4.62
C ALA A 57 6.24 3.80 4.51
N ALA A 58 5.91 3.29 3.33
CA ALA A 58 4.63 2.72 2.98
C ALA A 58 4.83 1.39 2.25
N VAL A 59 4.23 0.30 2.76
CA VAL A 59 4.35 -1.05 2.18
C VAL A 59 2.98 -1.55 1.73
N ALA A 60 2.80 -1.69 0.42
CA ALA A 60 1.57 -2.13 -0.20
C ALA A 60 1.69 -3.56 -0.74
N PHE A 61 1.02 -4.52 -0.10
CA PHE A 61 0.86 -5.86 -0.62
C PHE A 61 -0.34 -5.92 -1.55
N TYR A 62 -0.10 -6.27 -2.83
CA TYR A 62 -1.14 -6.39 -3.87
C TYR A 62 -2.24 -5.32 -3.75
N GLY A 63 -1.82 -4.07 -3.59
CA GLY A 63 -2.72 -2.91 -3.54
C GLY A 63 -3.05 -2.41 -4.94
N PHE A 64 -4.32 -2.16 -5.21
CA PHE A 64 -4.80 -1.69 -6.52
C PHE A 64 -4.21 -0.32 -6.86
N PRO A 65 -3.47 -0.19 -7.97
CA PRO A 65 -2.99 1.12 -8.43
C PRO A 65 -4.08 1.95 -9.13
N VAL A 66 -5.04 1.25 -9.72
CA VAL A 66 -6.15 1.83 -10.49
C VAL A 66 -7.46 1.33 -9.91
N ASP A 67 -8.34 2.23 -9.54
CA ASP A 67 -9.66 1.91 -9.00
C ASP A 67 -10.67 1.62 -10.11
N PRO A 68 -11.65 0.72 -9.87
CA PRO A 68 -12.75 0.52 -10.79
C PRO A 68 -13.58 1.80 -10.98
N GLU A 69 -13.99 2.08 -12.21
CA GLU A 69 -14.83 3.25 -12.55
C GLU A 69 -16.08 3.37 -11.66
N ALA A 70 -16.70 2.22 -11.33
CA ALA A 70 -17.88 2.17 -10.47
C ALA A 70 -17.65 2.70 -9.06
N GLN A 71 -16.40 2.86 -8.62
CA GLN A 71 -16.04 3.36 -7.29
C GLN A 71 -15.69 4.85 -7.27
N LYS A 72 -15.62 5.53 -8.40
CA LYS A 72 -15.18 6.93 -8.48
C LYS A 72 -16.01 7.92 -7.67
N ALA A 73 -17.28 7.61 -7.38
CA ALA A 73 -18.10 8.44 -6.49
C ALA A 73 -17.56 8.47 -5.05
N LEU A 74 -16.93 7.38 -4.59
CA LEU A 74 -16.37 7.23 -3.25
C LEU A 74 -14.86 7.46 -3.24
N TRP A 75 -14.20 7.11 -4.35
CA TRP A 75 -12.75 7.17 -4.57
C TRP A 75 -12.50 8.00 -5.82
N PRO A 76 -12.52 9.33 -5.71
CA PRO A 76 -12.51 10.22 -6.88
C PRO A 76 -11.21 10.19 -7.67
N LYS A 77 -10.11 9.77 -7.05
CA LYS A 77 -8.81 9.58 -7.67
C LYS A 77 -8.28 8.19 -7.34
N SER A 78 -7.76 7.49 -8.33
CA SER A 78 -7.00 6.26 -8.11
C SER A 78 -5.61 6.56 -7.52
N PRO A 79 -4.98 5.61 -6.80
CA PRO A 79 -3.64 5.79 -6.24
C PRO A 79 -2.60 6.27 -7.25
N ILE A 80 -2.66 5.78 -8.49
CA ILE A 80 -1.73 6.18 -9.55
C ILE A 80 -1.82 7.68 -9.89
N GLU A 81 -3.01 8.27 -9.80
CA GLU A 81 -3.23 9.70 -10.06
C GLU A 81 -2.68 10.58 -8.93
N ARG A 82 -2.48 9.99 -7.75
CA ARG A 82 -1.97 10.67 -6.55
C ARG A 82 -0.46 10.47 -6.31
N VAL A 83 0.20 9.71 -7.17
CA VAL A 83 1.66 9.48 -7.08
C VAL A 83 2.46 10.77 -6.91
N PRO A 84 2.18 11.89 -7.60
CA PRO A 84 2.92 13.13 -7.39
C PRO A 84 2.85 13.67 -5.95
N GLU A 85 1.79 13.34 -5.22
CA GLU A 85 1.55 13.78 -3.84
C GLU A 85 2.32 12.95 -2.80
N ILE A 86 2.86 11.77 -3.15
CA ILE A 86 3.55 10.85 -2.24
C ILE A 86 4.90 11.43 -1.80
N ASN A 87 5.17 11.42 -0.49
CA ASN A 87 6.47 11.77 0.09
C ASN A 87 7.18 10.59 0.76
N ALA A 88 6.43 9.57 1.20
CA ALA A 88 6.98 8.38 1.82
C ALA A 88 7.78 7.52 0.83
N ALA A 89 8.74 6.75 1.33
CA ALA A 89 9.34 5.67 0.55
C ALA A 89 8.33 4.52 0.36
N VAL A 90 8.06 4.14 -0.88
CA VAL A 90 7.02 3.15 -1.23
C VAL A 90 7.64 1.80 -1.60
N LEU A 91 7.20 0.73 -0.95
CA LEU A 91 7.44 -0.64 -1.38
C LEU A 91 6.12 -1.27 -1.87
N GLY A 92 6.08 -1.70 -3.11
CA GLY A 92 4.97 -2.45 -3.67
C GLY A 92 5.35 -3.92 -3.89
N LEU A 93 4.51 -4.85 -3.42
CA LEU A 93 4.74 -6.28 -3.46
C LEU A 93 3.57 -6.96 -4.18
N TYR A 94 3.79 -7.49 -5.38
CA TYR A 94 2.73 -7.93 -6.29
C TYR A 94 2.95 -9.35 -6.79
N GLY A 95 1.88 -10.09 -7.00
CA GLY A 95 1.91 -11.40 -7.64
C GLY A 95 1.72 -11.28 -9.16
N GLU A 96 2.51 -12.00 -9.96
CA GLU A 96 2.39 -11.97 -11.43
C GLU A 96 1.19 -12.76 -11.97
N ALA A 97 0.63 -13.68 -11.16
CA ALA A 97 -0.58 -14.42 -11.49
C ALA A 97 -1.86 -13.81 -10.89
N ASP A 98 -1.78 -12.54 -10.44
CA ASP A 98 -2.94 -11.81 -9.92
C ASP A 98 -3.89 -11.42 -11.04
N GLN A 99 -5.11 -12.00 -11.02
CA GLN A 99 -6.13 -11.73 -12.03
C GLN A 99 -6.85 -10.39 -11.82
N GLY A 100 -6.78 -9.81 -10.62
CA GLY A 100 -7.39 -8.53 -10.28
C GLY A 100 -6.46 -7.34 -10.48
N ILE A 101 -5.14 -7.58 -10.46
CA ILE A 101 -4.11 -6.55 -10.66
C ILE A 101 -3.13 -7.05 -11.72
N PRO A 102 -3.42 -6.83 -13.01
CA PRO A 102 -2.54 -7.25 -14.09
C PRO A 102 -1.15 -6.63 -13.96
N VAL A 103 -0.11 -7.34 -14.39
CA VAL A 103 1.29 -6.84 -14.40
C VAL A 103 1.40 -5.49 -15.11
N SER A 104 0.58 -5.24 -16.14
CA SER A 104 0.54 -3.95 -16.83
C SER A 104 0.18 -2.77 -15.90
N GLN A 105 -0.74 -2.96 -14.94
CA GLN A 105 -1.06 -1.93 -13.95
C GLN A 105 0.09 -1.71 -12.96
N VAL A 106 0.81 -2.77 -12.61
CA VAL A 106 2.01 -2.68 -11.75
C VAL A 106 3.11 -1.89 -12.45
N GLU A 107 3.34 -2.14 -13.75
CA GLU A 107 4.31 -1.39 -14.55
C GLU A 107 3.88 0.08 -14.78
N MET A 108 2.57 0.35 -14.89
CA MET A 108 2.06 1.73 -14.92
C MET A 108 2.38 2.47 -13.60
N LEU A 109 2.14 1.85 -12.45
CA LEU A 109 2.47 2.42 -11.14
C LEU A 109 3.98 2.69 -11.02
N LYS A 110 4.80 1.72 -11.40
CA LYS A 110 6.27 1.84 -11.40
C LYS A 110 6.75 3.01 -12.28
N SER A 111 6.17 3.13 -13.46
CA SER A 111 6.48 4.23 -14.38
C SER A 111 6.05 5.59 -13.81
N ALA A 112 4.87 5.68 -13.19
CA ALA A 112 4.38 6.90 -12.56
C ALA A 112 5.28 7.33 -11.38
N LEU A 113 5.65 6.38 -10.49
CA LEU A 113 6.55 6.64 -9.36
C LEU A 113 7.93 7.13 -9.84
N LYS A 114 8.47 6.48 -10.87
CA LYS A 114 9.74 6.87 -11.49
C LYS A 114 9.65 8.26 -12.13
N GLY A 115 8.61 8.51 -12.92
CA GLY A 115 8.39 9.78 -13.59
C GLY A 115 8.20 10.97 -12.63
N ALA A 116 7.63 10.71 -11.46
CA ALA A 116 7.46 11.69 -10.38
C ALA A 116 8.69 11.80 -9.45
N GLY A 117 9.78 11.09 -9.71
CA GLY A 117 11.02 11.14 -8.91
C GLY A 117 10.84 10.61 -7.48
N LYS A 118 9.93 9.64 -7.27
CA LYS A 118 9.65 9.12 -5.94
C LYS A 118 10.67 8.07 -5.51
N THR A 119 10.87 7.94 -4.20
CA THR A 119 11.65 6.84 -3.61
C THR A 119 10.76 5.61 -3.54
N PHE A 120 11.10 4.57 -4.31
CA PHE A 120 10.26 3.37 -4.35
C PHE A 120 11.04 2.11 -4.74
N GLU A 121 10.43 0.97 -4.43
CA GLU A 121 10.76 -0.34 -4.99
C GLU A 121 9.47 -1.09 -5.30
N ILE A 122 9.40 -1.75 -6.45
CA ILE A 122 8.31 -2.66 -6.82
C ILE A 122 8.93 -4.04 -7.05
N LYS A 123 8.48 -5.02 -6.30
CA LYS A 123 8.88 -6.42 -6.45
C LYS A 123 7.69 -7.26 -6.86
N THR A 124 7.90 -8.10 -7.87
CA THR A 124 6.89 -9.04 -8.34
C THR A 124 7.30 -10.49 -8.03
N TYR A 125 6.32 -11.37 -7.89
CA TYR A 125 6.50 -12.78 -7.54
C TYR A 125 5.88 -13.65 -8.62
N PRO A 126 6.71 -14.36 -9.40
CA PRO A 126 6.23 -15.26 -10.44
C PRO A 126 5.26 -16.32 -9.90
N GLY A 127 4.13 -16.54 -10.59
CA GLY A 127 3.13 -17.54 -10.22
C GLY A 127 2.34 -17.25 -8.92
N ALA A 128 2.63 -16.15 -8.23
CA ALA A 128 1.87 -15.77 -7.05
C ALA A 128 0.56 -15.07 -7.44
N PRO A 129 -0.61 -15.54 -6.95
CA PRO A 129 -1.90 -14.91 -7.21
C PRO A 129 -2.19 -13.77 -6.21
N HIS A 130 -3.35 -13.10 -6.38
CA HIS A 130 -3.86 -12.16 -5.38
C HIS A 130 -3.96 -12.79 -4.00
N GLY A 131 -3.50 -12.09 -2.96
CA GLY A 131 -3.57 -12.60 -1.59
C GLY A 131 -2.55 -13.69 -1.27
N PHE A 132 -1.43 -13.76 -1.99
CA PHE A 132 -0.39 -14.78 -1.81
C PHE A 132 0.22 -14.82 -0.41
N HIS A 133 0.06 -13.78 0.38
CA HIS A 133 0.56 -13.69 1.76
C HIS A 133 -0.42 -14.24 2.81
N ALA A 134 -1.67 -14.51 2.44
CA ALA A 134 -2.71 -14.94 3.38
C ALA A 134 -2.66 -16.47 3.60
N ASP A 135 -2.02 -16.93 4.66
CA ASP A 135 -1.76 -18.34 4.97
C ASP A 135 -3.02 -19.22 5.16
N TYR A 136 -4.15 -18.59 5.44
CA TYR A 136 -5.46 -19.25 5.56
C TYR A 136 -6.21 -19.41 4.22
N ARG A 137 -5.58 -19.04 3.08
CA ARG A 137 -6.21 -19.09 1.74
C ARG A 137 -5.49 -20.06 0.82
N ALA A 138 -6.20 -20.64 -0.13
CA ALA A 138 -5.62 -21.45 -1.20
C ALA A 138 -4.64 -20.66 -2.11
N SER A 139 -4.74 -19.34 -2.11
CA SER A 139 -3.83 -18.42 -2.80
C SER A 139 -2.46 -18.30 -2.14
N TYR A 140 -2.27 -18.80 -0.93
CA TYR A 140 -0.99 -18.69 -0.20
C TYR A 140 0.18 -19.28 -0.98
N ARG A 141 1.27 -18.56 -1.02
CA ARG A 141 2.54 -19.01 -1.61
C ARG A 141 3.64 -18.74 -0.60
N LYS A 142 4.03 -19.77 0.14
CA LYS A 142 4.92 -19.68 1.31
C LYS A 142 6.19 -18.91 1.01
N GLU A 143 6.94 -19.30 0.00
CA GLU A 143 8.23 -18.67 -0.34
C GLU A 143 8.08 -17.18 -0.70
N ALA A 144 7.06 -16.86 -1.51
CA ALA A 144 6.76 -15.48 -1.87
C ALA A 144 6.31 -14.65 -0.64
N ALA A 145 5.51 -15.24 0.25
CA ALA A 145 5.02 -14.58 1.45
C ALA A 145 6.15 -14.28 2.44
N GLU A 146 7.04 -15.26 2.68
CA GLU A 146 8.19 -15.12 3.58
C GLU A 146 9.18 -14.07 3.04
N ASP A 147 9.50 -14.11 1.75
CA ASP A 147 10.36 -13.10 1.13
C ASP A 147 9.72 -11.72 1.17
N ALA A 148 8.44 -11.60 0.82
CA ALA A 148 7.72 -10.33 0.85
C ALA A 148 7.70 -9.70 2.25
N TRP A 149 7.54 -10.51 3.30
CA TRP A 149 7.61 -10.04 4.68
C TRP A 149 9.01 -9.57 5.07
N ASN A 150 10.03 -10.30 4.64
CA ASN A 150 11.43 -9.90 4.85
C ASN A 150 11.74 -8.57 4.14
N GLN A 151 11.25 -8.38 2.89
CA GLN A 151 11.39 -7.11 2.18
C GLN A 151 10.68 -5.97 2.91
N ALA A 152 9.46 -6.19 3.39
CA ALA A 152 8.71 -5.19 4.15
C ALA A 152 9.44 -4.77 5.44
N THR A 153 9.97 -5.75 6.18
CA THR A 153 10.73 -5.51 7.41
C THR A 153 12.03 -4.74 7.13
N ALA A 154 12.78 -5.14 6.10
CA ALA A 154 14.00 -4.47 5.67
C ALA A 154 13.70 -3.02 5.21
N TRP A 155 12.59 -2.80 4.50
CA TRP A 155 12.15 -1.48 4.05
C TRP A 155 11.88 -0.55 5.22
N PHE A 156 11.13 -1.02 6.22
CA PHE A 156 10.84 -0.24 7.42
C PHE A 156 12.11 0.08 8.23
N LYS A 157 13.06 -0.85 8.31
CA LYS A 157 14.37 -0.58 8.94
C LYS A 157 15.15 0.47 8.16
N LYS A 158 15.24 0.32 6.85
CA LYS A 158 15.98 1.24 5.96
C LYS A 158 15.51 2.68 6.07
N TYR A 159 14.20 2.88 6.28
CA TYR A 159 13.60 4.22 6.37
C TYR A 159 13.27 4.66 7.81
N GLY A 160 13.82 3.99 8.80
CA GLY A 160 13.78 4.42 10.20
C GLY A 160 12.42 4.26 10.89
N VAL A 161 11.57 3.36 10.39
CA VAL A 161 10.30 2.99 11.05
C VAL A 161 10.56 1.93 12.12
N LEU A 162 11.37 0.93 11.81
CA LEU A 162 11.85 -0.11 12.74
C LEU A 162 13.32 0.14 13.12
N THR A 163 13.69 -0.31 14.29
CA THR A 163 15.08 -0.39 14.78
C THR A 163 15.69 -1.73 14.46
#